data_e63523c5a33364a269fa546256b3f26f
#
_entry.id   e63523c5a33364a269fa546256b3f26f
#
_cell.length_a   1.000
_cell.length_b   1.000
_cell.length_c   1.000
_cell.angle_alpha   90.00
_cell.angle_beta   90.00
_cell.angle_gamma   90.00
#
_symmetry.space_group_name_H-M   'P 1'
#
loop_
_entity.id
_entity.type
_entity.pdbx_description
1 polymer ?
#
loop_
_entity_poly.entity_id
_entity_poly.type
_entity_poly.pdbx_seq_one_letter_code
_entity_poly.pdbx_strand_id
1 'polypeptide(L)'
;MELHTIRYKEKDIVVLLDNSMRLVKPVYDYLKYLRQKDRAFNTLKANGTDLKIYWEFLNREHYQYDEVIPNIIGEFIEYLREPNATNNIVSVYAESKRTGKTINRILSTVYNFYKYCGMVREINNPIIMENVNRPFDMFKSLLHHARSNNKTKQSIFKVKESKTTFKLVSDDEAETFLNALTTWRDKLIFKIMYLTGARIGEVLDLQIEDIPYPDTSKKIGMLENIKSKGKRRHLYISMTLLEEIDNFIMEERNNIDTEHSYIFVSQQKQNLGKPLTYRAIYEVFDVIKKKTGIQLNFHDLRHTCATALVQSGVDISVVKIILGHEHITTTQQYTHISNQYLEDNLSRYWNKSSLIGGGANGK
;
A
#
# COMPACT_ATOMS: atom_id res chain seq x y z
N MET A 1 -17.64 -16.20 -14.08
CA MET A 1 -16.49 -15.51 -14.72
C MET A 1 -15.23 -15.72 -13.93
N GLU A 2 -14.06 -15.84 -14.60
CA GLU A 2 -12.79 -16.09 -13.93
C GLU A 2 -11.69 -15.15 -14.41
N LEU A 3 -10.87 -14.67 -13.47
CA LEU A 3 -9.73 -13.84 -13.76
C LEU A 3 -8.47 -14.70 -13.69
N HIS A 4 -7.76 -14.82 -14.80
CA HIS A 4 -6.55 -15.61 -14.90
C HIS A 4 -5.31 -14.73 -15.11
N THR A 5 -4.18 -15.23 -14.63
CA THR A 5 -2.86 -14.70 -14.97
C THR A 5 -2.16 -15.70 -15.87
N ILE A 6 -1.84 -15.29 -17.06
CA ILE A 6 -1.18 -16.13 -18.07
C ILE A 6 0.23 -15.59 -18.31
N ARG A 7 1.24 -16.46 -18.30
CA ARG A 7 2.61 -16.09 -18.66
C ARG A 7 2.80 -16.23 -20.16
N TYR A 8 3.05 -15.12 -20.83
CA TYR A 8 3.29 -15.08 -22.27
C TYR A 8 4.54 -14.26 -22.59
N LYS A 9 5.52 -14.84 -23.30
CA LYS A 9 6.81 -14.21 -23.64
C LYS A 9 7.44 -13.53 -22.42
N GLU A 10 7.58 -14.27 -21.32
CA GLU A 10 8.17 -13.84 -20.04
C GLU A 10 7.42 -12.70 -19.29
N LYS A 11 6.25 -12.33 -19.78
CA LYS A 11 5.41 -11.30 -19.14
C LYS A 11 4.11 -11.91 -18.62
N ASP A 12 3.73 -11.54 -17.41
CA ASP A 12 2.44 -11.91 -16.84
C ASP A 12 1.33 -11.04 -17.44
N ILE A 13 0.29 -11.68 -17.96
CA ILE A 13 -0.87 -11.04 -18.57
C ILE A 13 -2.10 -11.41 -17.77
N VAL A 14 -2.91 -10.42 -17.41
CA VAL A 14 -4.20 -10.61 -16.77
C VAL A 14 -5.28 -10.69 -17.83
N VAL A 15 -6.09 -11.75 -17.80
CA VAL A 15 -7.22 -11.96 -18.70
C VAL A 15 -8.49 -12.30 -17.93
N LEU A 16 -9.62 -11.79 -18.39
CA LEU A 16 -10.95 -12.15 -17.89
C LEU A 16 -11.61 -13.10 -18.88
N LEU A 17 -12.06 -14.25 -18.38
CA LEU A 17 -12.78 -15.25 -19.15
C LEU A 17 -14.26 -15.31 -18.69
N ASP A 18 -15.16 -15.51 -19.65
CA ASP A 18 -16.59 -15.74 -19.38
C ASP A 18 -16.83 -17.17 -18.84
N ASN A 19 -18.09 -17.50 -18.54
CA ASN A 19 -18.45 -18.83 -18.04
C ASN A 19 -18.25 -19.96 -19.08
N SER A 20 -18.04 -19.61 -20.34
CA SER A 20 -17.71 -20.54 -21.44
C SER A 20 -16.21 -20.53 -21.75
N MET A 21 -15.37 -20.02 -20.85
CA MET A 21 -13.91 -19.89 -20.99
C MET A 21 -13.48 -19.05 -22.20
N ARG A 22 -14.34 -18.17 -22.73
CA ARG A 22 -14.01 -17.27 -23.82
C ARG A 22 -13.50 -15.94 -23.27
N LEU A 23 -12.57 -15.34 -23.98
CA LEU A 23 -11.95 -14.06 -23.61
C LEU A 23 -12.98 -12.92 -23.67
N VAL A 24 -13.13 -12.17 -22.58
CA VAL A 24 -13.89 -10.93 -22.54
C VAL A 24 -13.07 -9.83 -23.22
N LYS A 25 -13.21 -9.72 -24.54
CA LYS A 25 -12.37 -8.89 -25.40
C LYS A 25 -12.29 -7.40 -24.98
N PRO A 26 -13.41 -6.71 -24.62
CA PRO A 26 -13.33 -5.31 -24.20
C PRO A 26 -12.42 -5.10 -22.96
N VAL A 27 -12.50 -6.01 -21.98
CA VAL A 27 -11.66 -5.97 -20.77
C VAL A 27 -10.20 -6.26 -21.11
N TYR A 28 -9.96 -7.25 -21.96
CA TYR A 28 -8.60 -7.58 -22.40
C TYR A 28 -7.93 -6.41 -23.11
N ASP A 29 -8.64 -5.75 -24.05
CA ASP A 29 -8.13 -4.60 -24.80
C ASP A 29 -7.76 -3.44 -23.85
N TYR A 30 -8.61 -3.17 -22.84
CA TYR A 30 -8.33 -2.16 -21.82
C TYR A 30 -7.13 -2.51 -20.95
N LEU A 31 -7.02 -3.75 -20.46
CA LEU A 31 -5.87 -4.20 -19.65
C LEU A 31 -4.57 -4.18 -20.48
N LYS A 32 -4.66 -4.52 -21.78
CA LYS A 32 -3.54 -4.37 -22.73
C LYS A 32 -3.10 -2.91 -22.86
N TYR A 33 -4.05 -1.98 -23.00
CA TYR A 33 -3.78 -0.53 -23.03
C TYR A 33 -3.09 -0.06 -21.74
N LEU A 34 -3.56 -0.48 -20.56
CA LEU A 34 -2.92 -0.14 -19.29
C LEU A 34 -1.49 -0.67 -19.20
N ARG A 35 -1.24 -1.87 -19.72
CA ARG A 35 0.10 -2.47 -19.80
C ARG A 35 1.02 -1.68 -20.72
N GLN A 36 0.51 -1.22 -21.87
CA GLN A 36 1.27 -0.35 -22.80
C GLN A 36 1.65 1.00 -22.16
N LYS A 37 0.95 1.41 -21.11
CA LYS A 37 1.26 2.58 -20.26
C LYS A 37 2.12 2.25 -19.07
N ASP A 38 2.80 1.12 -19.07
CA ASP A 38 3.71 0.65 -18.01
C ASP A 38 3.06 0.65 -16.61
N ARG A 39 1.75 0.38 -16.54
CA ARG A 39 1.08 0.23 -15.24
C ARG A 39 1.53 -1.04 -14.56
N ALA A 40 1.83 -0.95 -13.26
CA ALA A 40 2.29 -2.08 -12.44
C ALA A 40 1.32 -3.27 -12.52
N PHE A 41 1.84 -4.49 -12.52
CA PHE A 41 1.07 -5.74 -12.63
C PHE A 41 -0.08 -5.81 -11.62
N ASN A 42 0.16 -5.44 -10.36
CA ASN A 42 -0.89 -5.40 -9.33
C ASN A 42 -2.01 -4.41 -9.66
N THR A 43 -1.72 -3.31 -10.38
CA THR A 43 -2.75 -2.38 -10.88
C THR A 43 -3.59 -3.03 -11.96
N LEU A 44 -2.99 -3.80 -12.89
CA LEU A 44 -3.71 -4.54 -13.91
C LEU A 44 -4.63 -5.59 -13.27
N LYS A 45 -4.12 -6.35 -12.29
CA LYS A 45 -4.89 -7.36 -11.56
C LYS A 45 -6.06 -6.74 -10.79
N ALA A 46 -5.85 -5.61 -10.11
CA ALA A 46 -6.91 -4.88 -9.41
C ALA A 46 -8.00 -4.39 -10.37
N ASN A 47 -7.62 -3.77 -11.50
CA ASN A 47 -8.57 -3.35 -12.54
C ASN A 47 -9.33 -4.57 -13.12
N GLY A 48 -8.64 -5.67 -13.38
CA GLY A 48 -9.27 -6.91 -13.84
C GLY A 48 -10.29 -7.47 -12.85
N THR A 49 -9.97 -7.44 -11.54
CA THR A 49 -10.89 -7.85 -10.47
C THR A 49 -12.13 -6.94 -10.41
N ASP A 50 -11.95 -5.63 -10.50
CA ASP A 50 -13.06 -4.68 -10.48
C ASP A 50 -13.96 -4.84 -11.70
N LEU A 51 -13.38 -5.01 -12.88
CA LEU A 51 -14.13 -5.25 -14.11
C LEU A 51 -14.79 -6.63 -14.13
N LYS A 52 -14.22 -7.66 -13.49
CA LYS A 52 -14.90 -8.94 -13.29
C LYS A 52 -16.23 -8.73 -12.55
N ILE A 53 -16.23 -8.00 -11.43
CA ILE A 53 -17.43 -7.69 -10.65
C ILE A 53 -18.46 -6.95 -11.51
N TYR A 54 -17.99 -5.98 -12.31
CA TYR A 54 -18.85 -5.22 -13.20
C TYR A 54 -19.48 -6.09 -14.28
N TRP A 55 -18.71 -6.98 -14.93
CA TRP A 55 -19.21 -7.91 -15.94
C TRP A 55 -20.15 -8.96 -15.38
N GLU A 56 -19.94 -9.41 -14.14
CA GLU A 56 -20.87 -10.30 -13.42
C GLU A 56 -22.23 -9.62 -13.22
N PHE A 57 -22.23 -8.33 -12.87
CA PHE A 57 -23.46 -7.54 -12.79
C PHE A 57 -24.14 -7.40 -14.17
N LEU A 58 -23.41 -6.99 -15.21
CA LEU A 58 -23.99 -6.84 -16.56
C LEU A 58 -24.59 -8.13 -17.06
N ASN A 59 -23.94 -9.26 -16.87
CA ASN A 59 -24.45 -10.57 -17.28
C ASN A 59 -25.70 -10.97 -16.49
N ARG A 60 -25.73 -10.69 -15.20
CA ARG A 60 -26.88 -11.00 -14.34
C ARG A 60 -28.13 -10.24 -14.76
N GLU A 61 -27.96 -8.97 -15.05
CA GLU A 61 -29.07 -8.07 -15.44
C GLU A 61 -29.29 -8.03 -16.97
N HIS A 62 -28.57 -8.85 -17.75
CA HIS A 62 -28.64 -8.93 -19.21
C HIS A 62 -28.34 -7.63 -19.96
N TYR A 63 -27.50 -6.74 -19.37
CA TYR A 63 -27.06 -5.51 -20.01
C TYR A 63 -25.86 -5.73 -20.94
N GLN A 64 -25.85 -5.04 -22.09
CA GLN A 64 -24.66 -4.94 -22.94
C GLN A 64 -23.78 -3.77 -22.47
N TYR A 65 -22.46 -4.01 -22.44
CA TYR A 65 -21.51 -3.01 -21.89
C TYR A 65 -21.48 -1.68 -22.70
N ASP A 66 -21.83 -1.71 -23.98
CA ASP A 66 -21.87 -0.56 -24.91
C ASP A 66 -23.19 0.23 -24.88
N GLU A 67 -24.22 -0.32 -24.24
CA GLU A 67 -25.54 0.28 -24.08
C GLU A 67 -25.82 0.83 -22.69
N VAL A 68 -24.82 0.81 -21.81
CA VAL A 68 -25.00 1.25 -20.42
C VAL A 68 -25.22 2.76 -20.34
N ILE A 69 -26.31 3.14 -19.69
CA ILE A 69 -26.70 4.53 -19.39
C ILE A 69 -26.48 4.85 -17.91
N PRO A 70 -26.51 6.14 -17.50
CA PRO A 70 -26.27 6.54 -16.11
C PRO A 70 -27.16 5.83 -15.07
N ASN A 71 -28.41 5.52 -15.40
CA ASN A 71 -29.33 4.83 -14.51
C ASN A 71 -28.82 3.44 -14.12
N ILE A 72 -28.25 2.69 -15.07
CA ILE A 72 -27.68 1.36 -14.85
C ILE A 72 -26.47 1.42 -13.89
N ILE A 73 -25.75 2.54 -13.86
CA ILE A 73 -24.66 2.76 -12.87
C ILE A 73 -25.25 2.88 -11.44
N GLY A 74 -26.43 3.47 -11.29
CA GLY A 74 -27.17 3.48 -10.03
C GLY A 74 -27.50 2.07 -9.55
N GLU A 75 -28.05 1.22 -10.42
CA GLU A 75 -28.36 -0.20 -10.14
C GLU A 75 -27.07 -0.98 -9.81
N PHE A 76 -25.97 -0.70 -10.51
CA PHE A 76 -24.68 -1.30 -10.19
C PHE A 76 -24.19 -0.94 -8.78
N ILE A 77 -24.43 0.29 -8.31
CA ILE A 77 -24.09 0.68 -6.93
C ILE A 77 -24.93 -0.10 -5.91
N GLU A 78 -26.21 -0.31 -6.18
CA GLU A 78 -27.09 -1.15 -5.34
C GLU A 78 -26.58 -2.59 -5.30
N TYR A 79 -26.25 -3.16 -6.47
CA TYR A 79 -25.61 -4.47 -6.55
C TYR A 79 -24.28 -4.54 -5.76
N LEU A 80 -23.46 -3.49 -5.78
CA LEU A 80 -22.23 -3.46 -5.01
C LEU A 80 -22.48 -3.41 -3.50
N ARG A 81 -23.59 -2.85 -3.06
CA ARG A 81 -23.98 -2.79 -1.65
C ARG A 81 -24.54 -4.12 -1.15
N GLU A 82 -25.32 -4.80 -1.96
CA GLU A 82 -26.03 -6.03 -1.63
C GLU A 82 -25.97 -7.04 -2.78
N PRO A 83 -24.81 -7.70 -3.00
CA PRO A 83 -24.63 -8.57 -4.16
C PRO A 83 -25.56 -9.77 -4.21
N ASN A 84 -26.17 -10.17 -3.08
CA ASN A 84 -27.06 -11.31 -2.95
C ASN A 84 -28.54 -10.94 -2.72
N ALA A 85 -28.94 -9.69 -2.94
CA ALA A 85 -30.35 -9.29 -2.91
C ALA A 85 -31.07 -9.89 -4.14
N THR A 86 -31.27 -11.20 -4.15
CA THR A 86 -32.26 -11.87 -4.98
C THR A 86 -33.57 -11.88 -4.19
N ASN A 87 -34.65 -11.46 -4.83
CA ASN A 87 -35.99 -11.39 -4.27
C ASN A 87 -36.27 -12.52 -3.27
N ASN A 88 -36.53 -12.15 -2.00
CA ASN A 88 -37.20 -12.95 -0.97
C ASN A 88 -36.47 -14.14 -0.30
N ILE A 89 -35.15 -14.30 -0.41
CA ILE A 89 -34.46 -15.26 0.47
C ILE A 89 -33.42 -14.50 1.27
N VAL A 90 -33.66 -14.35 2.58
CA VAL A 90 -32.65 -13.92 3.55
C VAL A 90 -31.56 -14.99 3.57
N SER A 91 -30.47 -14.80 2.87
CA SER A 91 -29.30 -15.67 2.93
C SER A 91 -28.69 -15.52 4.31
N VAL A 92 -28.62 -16.63 5.05
CA VAL A 92 -28.01 -16.70 6.40
C VAL A 92 -26.50 -16.42 6.37
N TYR A 93 -25.90 -16.42 5.20
CA TYR A 93 -24.50 -16.01 4.95
C TYR A 93 -24.50 -14.60 4.33
N ALA A 94 -24.57 -13.58 5.20
CA ALA A 94 -24.35 -12.21 4.78
C ALA A 94 -22.92 -12.07 4.25
N GLU A 95 -22.74 -12.03 2.92
CA GLU A 95 -21.49 -11.53 2.34
C GLU A 95 -21.30 -10.09 2.83
N SER A 96 -20.10 -9.80 3.28
CA SER A 96 -19.76 -8.50 3.88
C SER A 96 -20.11 -7.36 2.92
N LYS A 97 -20.98 -6.45 3.35
CA LYS A 97 -21.30 -5.22 2.61
C LYS A 97 -20.02 -4.50 2.23
N ARG A 98 -19.83 -4.21 0.94
CA ARG A 98 -18.66 -3.47 0.48
C ARG A 98 -18.66 -2.06 1.08
N THR A 99 -17.49 -1.61 1.55
CA THR A 99 -17.34 -0.24 2.09
C THR A 99 -17.49 0.79 0.97
N GLY A 100 -17.96 2.01 1.30
CA GLY A 100 -18.05 3.11 0.33
C GLY A 100 -16.73 3.37 -0.40
N LYS A 101 -15.58 3.21 0.29
CA LYS A 101 -14.24 3.30 -0.32
C LYS A 101 -14.01 2.24 -1.41
N THR A 102 -14.43 1.01 -1.15
CA THR A 102 -14.34 -0.09 -2.14
C THR A 102 -15.25 0.18 -3.34
N ILE A 103 -16.49 0.63 -3.11
CA ILE A 103 -17.44 0.98 -4.17
C ILE A 103 -16.86 2.10 -5.05
N ASN A 104 -16.38 3.19 -4.44
CA ASN A 104 -15.78 4.31 -5.18
C ASN A 104 -14.54 3.90 -6.00
N ARG A 105 -13.73 2.95 -5.49
CA ARG A 105 -12.60 2.39 -6.24
C ARG A 105 -13.06 1.61 -7.47
N ILE A 106 -14.07 0.76 -7.33
CA ILE A 106 -14.65 0.00 -8.44
C ILE A 106 -15.24 0.94 -9.49
N LEU A 107 -16.04 1.94 -9.06
CA LEU A 107 -16.60 2.96 -9.97
C LEU A 107 -15.50 3.74 -10.71
N SER A 108 -14.38 4.04 -10.04
CA SER A 108 -13.24 4.70 -10.69
C SER A 108 -12.61 3.81 -11.77
N THR A 109 -12.55 2.50 -11.55
CA THR A 109 -12.09 1.55 -12.57
C THR A 109 -13.05 1.50 -13.76
N VAL A 110 -14.37 1.42 -13.50
CA VAL A 110 -15.40 1.42 -14.55
C VAL A 110 -15.38 2.75 -15.35
N TYR A 111 -15.25 3.89 -14.66
CA TYR A 111 -15.08 5.19 -15.32
C TYR A 111 -13.89 5.22 -16.29
N ASN A 112 -12.74 4.73 -15.82
CA ASN A 112 -11.52 4.71 -16.65
C ASN A 112 -11.62 3.73 -17.80
N PHE A 113 -12.33 2.62 -17.63
CA PHE A 113 -12.65 1.67 -18.69
C PHE A 113 -13.51 2.35 -19.78
N TYR A 114 -14.62 3.02 -19.42
CA TYR A 114 -15.44 3.74 -20.39
C TYR A 114 -14.75 4.94 -21.01
N LYS A 115 -13.89 5.63 -20.26
CA LYS A 115 -13.03 6.67 -20.84
C LYS A 115 -12.13 6.11 -21.94
N TYR A 116 -11.59 4.90 -21.76
CA TYR A 116 -10.84 4.19 -22.80
C TYR A 116 -11.75 3.80 -23.97
N CYS A 117 -12.93 3.23 -23.71
CA CYS A 117 -13.90 2.86 -24.74
C CYS A 117 -14.34 4.07 -25.57
N GLY A 118 -14.55 5.23 -24.97
CA GLY A 118 -14.86 6.47 -25.67
C GLY A 118 -13.76 6.93 -26.63
N MET A 119 -12.48 6.69 -26.26
CA MET A 119 -11.35 7.03 -27.14
C MET A 119 -11.16 6.07 -28.32
N VAL A 120 -11.58 4.80 -28.18
CA VAL A 120 -11.21 3.74 -29.14
C VAL A 120 -12.43 3.21 -29.88
N ARG A 121 -13.63 3.31 -29.31
CA ARG A 121 -14.87 2.70 -29.83
C ARG A 121 -16.04 3.65 -29.87
N GLU A 122 -15.84 4.94 -29.56
CA GLU A 122 -16.88 5.98 -29.52
C GLU A 122 -18.07 5.68 -28.58
N ILE A 123 -17.83 4.83 -27.54
CA ILE A 123 -18.83 4.50 -26.54
C ILE A 123 -18.87 5.60 -25.47
N ASN A 124 -20.06 6.13 -25.20
CA ASN A 124 -20.23 7.16 -24.19
C ASN A 124 -19.91 6.64 -22.77
N ASN A 125 -19.30 7.49 -21.94
CA ASN A 125 -19.06 7.15 -20.55
C ASN A 125 -20.33 7.38 -19.73
N PRO A 126 -20.94 6.31 -19.14
CA PRO A 126 -22.16 6.47 -18.36
C PRO A 126 -21.94 7.13 -17.00
N ILE A 127 -20.68 7.25 -16.54
CA ILE A 127 -20.33 7.90 -15.28
C ILE A 127 -20.07 9.38 -15.49
N ILE A 128 -21.04 10.19 -15.09
CA ILE A 128 -21.00 11.66 -15.23
C ILE A 128 -20.07 12.24 -14.17
N MET A 129 -19.22 13.17 -14.58
CA MET A 129 -18.31 13.91 -13.71
C MET A 129 -18.73 15.37 -13.61
N GLU A 130 -18.83 15.88 -12.39
CA GLU A 130 -19.10 17.28 -12.09
C GLU A 130 -17.89 17.99 -11.48
N ASN A 131 -17.86 19.31 -11.61
CA ASN A 131 -16.85 20.13 -10.96
C ASN A 131 -17.33 20.49 -9.55
N VAL A 132 -16.65 19.97 -8.54
CA VAL A 132 -16.96 20.26 -7.14
C VAL A 132 -15.87 21.15 -6.55
N ASN A 133 -16.28 22.13 -5.74
CA ASN A 133 -15.34 22.90 -4.96
C ASN A 133 -14.67 21.99 -3.94
N ARG A 134 -13.33 22.05 -3.82
CA ARG A 134 -12.66 21.32 -2.74
C ARG A 134 -13.16 21.84 -1.40
N PRO A 135 -13.48 20.95 -0.44
CA PRO A 135 -13.69 21.36 0.94
C PRO A 135 -12.50 22.20 1.40
N PHE A 136 -12.77 23.18 2.24
CA PHE A 136 -11.75 24.05 2.79
C PHE A 136 -10.78 23.19 3.62
N ASP A 137 -9.57 22.94 3.10
CA ASP A 137 -8.52 22.26 3.84
C ASP A 137 -8.08 23.21 4.96
N MET A 138 -8.28 22.81 6.21
CA MET A 138 -7.86 23.58 7.41
C MET A 138 -6.34 23.83 7.45
N PHE A 139 -5.57 23.10 6.68
CA PHE A 139 -4.12 23.30 6.48
C PHE A 139 -3.87 24.05 5.18
N LYS A 140 -3.99 25.36 5.21
CA LYS A 140 -3.58 26.23 4.11
C LYS A 140 -2.06 26.14 3.95
N SER A 141 -1.57 25.60 2.81
CA SER A 141 -0.19 25.82 2.43
C SER A 141 0.02 27.33 2.12
N LEU A 142 1.18 27.87 2.42
CA LEU A 142 1.55 29.29 2.15
C LEU A 142 1.27 29.73 0.71
N LEU A 143 1.21 28.80 -0.25
CA LEU A 143 0.95 29.02 -1.68
C LEU A 143 -0.53 28.77 -2.09
N HIS A 144 -1.47 28.74 -1.15
CA HIS A 144 -2.88 28.53 -1.44
C HIS A 144 -3.44 29.61 -2.40
N HIS A 145 -2.95 30.84 -2.29
CA HIS A 145 -3.38 31.96 -3.13
C HIS A 145 -2.89 31.87 -4.59
N ALA A 146 -1.86 31.10 -4.89
CA ALA A 146 -1.33 30.92 -6.24
C ALA A 146 -2.00 29.79 -7.02
N ARG A 147 -2.87 28.98 -6.40
CA ARG A 147 -3.63 27.90 -7.06
C ARG A 147 -5.00 28.42 -7.50
N SER A 148 -5.10 28.85 -8.74
CA SER A 148 -6.32 29.47 -9.31
C SER A 148 -7.50 28.54 -9.57
N ASN A 149 -7.45 27.23 -9.28
CA ASN A 149 -8.54 26.30 -9.55
C ASN A 149 -8.82 25.37 -8.36
N ASN A 150 -9.73 25.79 -7.48
CA ASN A 150 -10.29 24.99 -6.37
C ASN A 150 -11.28 23.90 -6.81
N LYS A 151 -11.48 23.71 -8.12
CA LYS A 151 -12.45 22.73 -8.63
C LYS A 151 -11.78 21.39 -8.90
N THR A 152 -12.35 20.32 -8.36
CA THR A 152 -11.98 18.94 -8.68
C THR A 152 -13.15 18.25 -9.37
N LYS A 153 -12.85 17.42 -10.37
CA LYS A 153 -13.86 16.56 -10.98
C LYS A 153 -14.21 15.43 -10.03
N GLN A 154 -15.47 15.28 -9.73
CA GLN A 154 -16.00 14.20 -8.89
C GLN A 154 -17.16 13.54 -9.61
N SER A 155 -17.29 12.22 -9.48
CA SER A 155 -18.46 11.50 -10.00
C SER A 155 -19.71 11.86 -9.20
N ILE A 156 -20.83 12.09 -9.88
CA ILE A 156 -22.15 12.25 -9.24
C ILE A 156 -22.56 10.98 -8.47
N PHE A 157 -22.00 9.83 -8.85
CA PHE A 157 -22.24 8.52 -8.24
C PHE A 157 -21.32 8.23 -7.04
N LYS A 158 -20.54 9.22 -6.58
CA LYS A 158 -19.65 9.01 -5.43
C LYS A 158 -20.44 8.68 -4.18
N VAL A 159 -20.16 7.49 -3.62
CA VAL A 159 -20.74 7.02 -2.37
C VAL A 159 -20.00 7.62 -1.18
N LYS A 160 -20.74 7.97 -0.12
CA LYS A 160 -20.15 8.47 1.13
C LYS A 160 -19.22 7.42 1.72
N GLU A 161 -18.00 7.83 2.03
CA GLU A 161 -17.00 6.99 2.70
C GLU A 161 -17.08 7.20 4.21
N SER A 162 -17.03 6.10 4.97
CA SER A 162 -16.80 6.18 6.40
C SER A 162 -15.38 6.69 6.65
N LYS A 163 -15.21 7.61 7.58
CA LYS A 163 -13.87 8.03 8.01
C LYS A 163 -13.17 6.81 8.62
N THR A 164 -12.13 6.33 7.96
CA THR A 164 -11.23 5.34 8.55
C THR A 164 -10.37 6.05 9.60
N THR A 165 -10.60 5.75 10.86
CA THR A 165 -9.64 6.09 11.93
C THR A 165 -8.46 5.15 11.80
N PHE A 166 -7.26 5.70 11.71
CA PHE A 166 -6.04 4.91 11.76
C PHE A 166 -5.84 4.42 13.19
N LYS A 167 -5.51 3.16 13.34
CA LYS A 167 -5.09 2.64 14.65
C LYS A 167 -3.63 3.06 14.87
N LEU A 168 -3.37 3.69 16.00
CA LEU A 168 -2.02 3.89 16.51
C LEU A 168 -1.68 2.70 17.40
N VAL A 169 -0.50 2.15 17.23
CA VAL A 169 0.03 1.05 18.03
C VAL A 169 0.80 1.66 19.19
N SER A 170 0.40 1.36 20.42
CA SER A 170 1.14 1.82 21.61
C SER A 170 2.48 1.08 21.74
N ASP A 171 3.40 1.65 22.54
CA ASP A 171 4.70 1.00 22.78
C ASP A 171 4.52 -0.37 23.44
N ASP A 172 3.59 -0.53 24.39
CA ASP A 172 3.27 -1.80 25.03
C ASP A 172 2.71 -2.83 24.05
N GLU A 173 1.80 -2.41 23.14
CA GLU A 173 1.29 -3.27 22.07
C GLU A 173 2.41 -3.70 21.11
N ALA A 174 3.31 -2.76 20.77
CA ALA A 174 4.43 -3.03 19.87
C ALA A 174 5.42 -4.01 20.50
N GLU A 175 5.76 -3.84 21.77
CA GLU A 175 6.63 -4.72 22.52
C GLU A 175 6.01 -6.12 22.67
N THR A 176 4.75 -6.19 23.06
CA THR A 176 4.01 -7.46 23.17
C THR A 176 3.98 -8.20 21.84
N PHE A 177 3.72 -7.49 20.74
CA PHE A 177 3.69 -8.08 19.40
C PHE A 177 5.08 -8.56 18.96
N LEU A 178 6.13 -7.75 19.20
CA LEU A 178 7.51 -8.07 18.89
C LEU A 178 7.98 -9.33 19.65
N ASN A 179 7.65 -9.41 20.95
CA ASN A 179 8.02 -10.55 21.80
C ASN A 179 7.31 -11.85 21.38
N ALA A 180 6.11 -11.74 20.79
CA ALA A 180 5.36 -12.88 20.28
C ALA A 180 5.90 -13.44 18.95
N LEU A 181 6.67 -12.64 18.19
CA LEU A 181 7.37 -13.09 16.97
C LEU A 181 8.49 -14.05 17.35
N THR A 182 8.63 -15.16 16.62
CA THR A 182 9.52 -16.26 16.99
C THR A 182 10.88 -16.21 16.31
N THR A 183 10.97 -15.65 15.08
CA THR A 183 12.23 -15.61 14.32
C THR A 183 12.88 -14.23 14.42
N TRP A 184 14.20 -14.19 14.40
CA TRP A 184 14.95 -12.92 14.36
C TRP A 184 14.61 -12.12 13.11
N ARG A 185 14.51 -12.79 11.97
CA ARG A 185 14.05 -12.20 10.69
C ARG A 185 12.74 -11.41 10.86
N ASP A 186 11.71 -12.03 11.43
CA ASP A 186 10.38 -11.42 11.51
C ASP A 186 10.35 -10.27 12.53
N LYS A 187 11.11 -10.41 13.63
CA LYS A 187 11.35 -9.32 14.59
C LYS A 187 12.03 -8.13 13.95
N LEU A 188 13.04 -8.37 13.13
CA LEU A 188 13.79 -7.33 12.44
C LEU A 188 12.92 -6.59 11.40
N ILE A 189 12.10 -7.32 10.62
CA ILE A 189 11.11 -6.72 9.72
C ILE A 189 10.14 -5.81 10.49
N PHE A 190 9.62 -6.27 11.62
CA PHE A 190 8.74 -5.46 12.46
C PHE A 190 9.43 -4.19 12.96
N LYS A 191 10.65 -4.31 13.54
CA LYS A 191 11.43 -3.17 14.04
C LYS A 191 11.73 -2.14 12.95
N ILE A 192 12.16 -2.57 11.76
CA ILE A 192 12.42 -1.66 10.63
C ILE A 192 11.15 -0.88 10.30
N MET A 193 10.00 -1.55 10.18
CA MET A 193 8.75 -0.88 9.85
C MET A 193 8.29 0.10 10.94
N TYR A 194 8.37 -0.33 12.20
CA TYR A 194 7.91 0.47 13.34
C TYR A 194 8.76 1.72 13.55
N LEU A 195 10.09 1.57 13.50
CA LEU A 195 11.04 2.64 13.82
C LEU A 195 11.33 3.60 12.67
N THR A 196 11.19 3.15 11.43
CA THR A 196 11.51 3.96 10.24
C THR A 196 10.29 4.37 9.42
N GLY A 197 9.13 3.74 9.70
CA GLY A 197 7.93 3.92 8.89
C GLY A 197 8.07 3.41 7.46
N ALA A 198 9.02 2.52 7.19
CA ALA A 198 9.18 1.88 5.87
C ALA A 198 7.92 1.11 5.47
N ARG A 199 7.63 1.07 4.17
CA ARG A 199 6.57 0.19 3.64
C ARG A 199 7.08 -1.23 3.62
N ILE A 200 6.19 -2.21 3.88
CA ILE A 200 6.58 -3.63 3.86
C ILE A 200 7.27 -4.03 2.55
N GLY A 201 6.82 -3.54 1.39
CA GLY A 201 7.49 -3.81 0.11
C GLY A 201 8.89 -3.22 0.03
N GLU A 202 9.15 -2.07 0.65
CA GLU A 202 10.49 -1.48 0.72
C GLU A 202 11.42 -2.35 1.58
N VAL A 203 10.90 -2.89 2.71
CA VAL A 203 11.66 -3.77 3.59
C VAL A 203 11.97 -5.11 2.93
N LEU A 204 10.98 -5.71 2.27
CA LEU A 204 11.17 -7.02 1.61
C LEU A 204 12.07 -6.94 0.36
N ASP A 205 12.16 -5.76 -0.26
CA ASP A 205 13.02 -5.51 -1.43
C ASP A 205 14.46 -5.12 -1.06
N LEU A 206 14.81 -4.99 0.25
CA LEU A 206 16.17 -4.68 0.68
C LEU A 206 17.15 -5.78 0.26
N GLN A 207 18.29 -5.34 -0.25
CA GLN A 207 19.40 -6.19 -0.67
C GLN A 207 20.62 -5.96 0.26
N ILE A 208 21.51 -6.93 0.32
CA ILE A 208 22.70 -6.84 1.20
C ILE A 208 23.54 -5.60 0.86
N GLU A 209 23.67 -5.29 -0.43
CA GLU A 209 24.41 -4.13 -0.91
C GLU A 209 23.73 -2.78 -0.60
N ASP A 210 22.46 -2.77 -0.21
CA ASP A 210 21.78 -1.55 0.25
C ASP A 210 22.17 -1.16 1.68
N ILE A 211 22.81 -2.07 2.42
CA ILE A 211 23.16 -1.88 3.84
C ILE A 211 24.58 -1.36 3.94
N PRO A 212 24.79 -0.09 4.35
CA PRO A 212 26.12 0.44 4.60
C PRO A 212 26.70 -0.19 5.88
N TYR A 213 28.01 -0.27 5.96
CA TYR A 213 28.68 -0.69 7.19
C TYR A 213 28.32 0.26 8.35
N PRO A 214 27.97 -0.27 9.53
CA PRO A 214 27.70 0.55 10.71
C PRO A 214 28.92 1.41 11.08
N ASP A 215 28.69 2.71 11.21
CA ASP A 215 29.71 3.68 11.63
C ASP A 215 29.32 4.23 13.00
N THR A 216 29.91 3.68 14.05
CA THR A 216 29.60 4.02 15.44
C THR A 216 29.89 5.47 15.82
N SER A 217 30.61 6.22 14.97
CA SER A 217 30.82 7.67 15.15
C SER A 217 29.57 8.48 14.81
N LYS A 218 28.61 7.89 14.08
CA LYS A 218 27.36 8.53 13.65
C LYS A 218 26.19 8.03 14.51
N LYS A 219 25.21 8.92 14.71
CA LYS A 219 23.97 8.58 15.43
C LYS A 219 22.92 7.94 14.53
N ILE A 220 22.95 8.28 13.25
CA ILE A 220 21.98 7.79 12.26
C ILE A 220 22.70 7.22 11.04
N GLY A 221 22.12 6.14 10.51
CA GLY A 221 22.46 5.59 9.20
C GLY A 221 21.45 6.04 8.14
N MET A 222 21.82 5.89 6.88
CA MET A 222 20.96 6.15 5.75
C MET A 222 21.11 5.03 4.73
N LEU A 223 20.00 4.33 4.43
CA LEU A 223 19.94 3.41 3.30
C LEU A 223 19.57 4.23 2.07
N GLU A 224 20.45 4.24 1.10
CA GLU A 224 20.30 5.09 -0.08
C GLU A 224 19.49 4.40 -1.19
N ASN A 225 18.73 5.20 -1.92
CA ASN A 225 18.09 4.79 -3.17
C ASN A 225 17.17 3.55 -3.08
N ILE A 226 16.54 3.32 -1.93
CA ILE A 226 15.60 2.21 -1.73
C ILE A 226 14.41 2.32 -2.69
N LYS A 227 14.06 1.21 -3.34
CA LYS A 227 12.92 1.15 -4.27
C LYS A 227 11.59 1.35 -3.54
N SER A 228 10.76 2.28 -4.01
CA SER A 228 9.46 2.60 -3.45
C SER A 228 8.44 2.91 -4.55
N LYS A 229 7.58 1.96 -4.90
CA LYS A 229 6.48 2.12 -5.88
C LYS A 229 6.88 2.88 -7.16
N GLY A 230 7.95 2.44 -7.83
CA GLY A 230 8.44 3.04 -9.07
C GLY A 230 9.28 4.30 -8.90
N LYS A 231 9.60 4.69 -7.67
CA LYS A 231 10.52 5.77 -7.30
C LYS A 231 11.61 5.23 -6.39
N ARG A 232 12.61 6.05 -6.11
CA ARG A 232 13.65 5.78 -5.12
C ARG A 232 13.57 6.81 -4.01
N ARG A 233 13.90 6.42 -2.78
CA ARG A 233 14.01 7.31 -1.62
C ARG A 233 15.12 6.85 -0.69
N HIS A 234 15.53 7.73 0.19
CA HIS A 234 16.39 7.37 1.32
C HIS A 234 15.53 6.87 2.48
N LEU A 235 16.06 5.92 3.24
CA LEU A 235 15.48 5.43 4.49
C LEU A 235 16.46 5.73 5.61
N TYR A 236 16.04 6.56 6.56
CA TYR A 236 16.82 6.86 7.75
C TYR A 236 16.62 5.80 8.80
N ILE A 237 17.69 5.38 9.44
CA ILE A 237 17.72 4.28 10.40
C ILE A 237 18.63 4.63 11.57
N SER A 238 18.30 4.16 12.80
CA SER A 238 19.22 4.31 13.93
C SER A 238 20.43 3.40 13.74
N MET A 239 21.58 3.81 14.28
CA MET A 239 22.80 3.01 14.16
C MET A 239 22.64 1.64 14.82
N THR A 240 21.99 1.58 15.99
CA THR A 240 21.68 0.30 16.68
C THR A 240 20.85 -0.67 15.82
N LEU A 241 19.84 -0.15 15.09
CA LEU A 241 19.04 -1.02 14.21
C LEU A 241 19.84 -1.42 12.97
N LEU A 242 20.73 -0.56 12.46
CA LEU A 242 21.63 -0.88 11.37
C LEU A 242 22.61 -1.99 11.76
N GLU A 243 23.20 -1.92 12.96
CA GLU A 243 24.04 -2.97 13.53
C GLU A 243 23.27 -4.30 13.69
N GLU A 244 22.00 -4.23 14.11
CA GLU A 244 21.16 -5.44 14.24
C GLU A 244 20.89 -6.08 12.87
N ILE A 245 20.72 -5.27 11.80
CA ILE A 245 20.57 -5.78 10.42
C ILE A 245 21.88 -6.42 9.96
N ASP A 246 23.01 -5.78 10.19
CA ASP A 246 24.33 -6.29 9.79
C ASP A 246 24.63 -7.62 10.51
N ASN A 247 24.42 -7.70 11.82
CA ASN A 247 24.54 -8.95 12.58
C ASN A 247 23.62 -10.05 12.05
N PHE A 248 22.37 -9.75 11.74
CA PHE A 248 21.44 -10.70 11.12
C PHE A 248 21.96 -11.22 9.77
N ILE A 249 22.54 -10.33 8.95
CA ILE A 249 23.15 -10.73 7.66
C ILE A 249 24.31 -11.69 7.91
N MET A 250 25.19 -11.37 8.84
CA MET A 250 26.39 -12.16 9.13
C MET A 250 26.07 -13.51 9.77
N GLU A 251 25.13 -13.55 10.72
CA GLU A 251 24.87 -14.73 11.54
C GLU A 251 23.79 -15.66 10.96
N GLU A 252 22.75 -15.12 10.29
CA GLU A 252 21.67 -15.95 9.74
C GLU A 252 21.61 -15.94 8.23
N ARG A 253 21.63 -14.74 7.60
CA ARG A 253 21.35 -14.63 6.16
C ARG A 253 22.45 -15.28 5.32
N ASN A 254 23.71 -15.07 5.64
CA ASN A 254 24.85 -15.62 4.88
C ASN A 254 24.98 -17.15 4.98
N ASN A 255 24.32 -17.77 5.96
CA ASN A 255 24.25 -19.23 6.09
C ASN A 255 23.24 -19.88 5.14
N ILE A 256 22.47 -19.07 4.38
CA ILE A 256 21.50 -19.55 3.40
C ILE A 256 22.06 -19.25 2.01
N ASP A 257 22.44 -20.28 1.27
CA ASP A 257 22.93 -20.15 -0.08
C ASP A 257 21.81 -19.73 -1.03
N THR A 258 22.04 -18.65 -1.83
CA THR A 258 21.05 -18.07 -2.75
C THR A 258 21.75 -17.38 -3.93
N GLU A 259 21.12 -17.41 -5.10
CA GLU A 259 21.58 -16.72 -6.30
C GLU A 259 21.25 -15.21 -6.32
N HIS A 260 20.72 -14.68 -5.24
CA HIS A 260 20.31 -13.27 -5.12
C HIS A 260 20.69 -12.69 -3.76
N SER A 261 20.73 -11.36 -3.67
CA SER A 261 21.18 -10.60 -2.49
C SER A 261 20.05 -10.10 -1.57
N TYR A 262 18.79 -10.52 -1.75
CA TYR A 262 17.72 -10.12 -0.82
C TYR A 262 18.06 -10.53 0.61
N ILE A 263 17.87 -9.58 1.56
CA ILE A 263 18.16 -9.82 2.99
C ILE A 263 17.12 -10.78 3.58
N PHE A 264 15.84 -10.52 3.31
CA PHE A 264 14.76 -11.30 3.88
C PHE A 264 14.33 -12.43 2.96
N VAL A 265 14.67 -13.65 3.35
CA VAL A 265 14.38 -14.87 2.59
C VAL A 265 13.52 -15.84 3.41
N SER A 266 12.87 -16.76 2.71
CA SER A 266 12.10 -17.82 3.34
C SER A 266 13.02 -18.80 4.06
N GLN A 267 12.66 -19.15 5.29
CA GLN A 267 13.32 -20.19 6.10
C GLN A 267 12.55 -21.51 6.12
N GLN A 268 11.42 -21.58 5.38
CA GLN A 268 10.64 -22.81 5.26
C GLN A 268 11.31 -23.80 4.29
N LYS A 269 11.38 -25.07 4.67
CA LYS A 269 12.07 -26.14 3.88
C LYS A 269 11.71 -26.12 2.39
N GLN A 270 10.43 -25.97 2.05
CA GLN A 270 9.96 -25.99 0.64
C GLN A 270 10.36 -24.76 -0.18
N ASN A 271 10.65 -23.64 0.47
CA ASN A 271 10.95 -22.36 -0.14
C ASN A 271 12.23 -21.73 0.42
N LEU A 272 13.10 -22.56 1.03
CA LEU A 272 14.32 -22.08 1.65
C LEU A 272 15.12 -21.22 0.66
N GLY A 273 15.56 -20.07 1.11
CA GLY A 273 16.36 -19.13 0.36
C GLY A 273 15.60 -18.31 -0.69
N LYS A 274 14.34 -18.59 -1.01
CA LYS A 274 13.58 -17.73 -1.93
C LYS A 274 13.26 -16.39 -1.27
N PRO A 275 13.19 -15.28 -2.04
CA PRO A 275 12.80 -13.97 -1.50
C PRO A 275 11.49 -14.07 -0.71
N LEU A 276 11.45 -13.43 0.47
CA LEU A 276 10.27 -13.46 1.32
C LEU A 276 9.13 -12.67 0.66
N THR A 277 7.96 -13.31 0.54
CA THR A 277 6.81 -12.67 -0.08
C THR A 277 5.98 -11.87 0.92
N TYR A 278 5.27 -10.85 0.44
CA TYR A 278 4.27 -10.12 1.24
C TYR A 278 3.27 -11.07 1.92
N ARG A 279 2.82 -12.11 1.20
CA ARG A 279 1.85 -13.07 1.71
C ARG A 279 2.41 -13.85 2.89
N ALA A 280 3.64 -14.33 2.79
CA ALA A 280 4.28 -15.12 3.84
C ALA A 280 4.40 -14.33 5.15
N ILE A 281 4.88 -13.07 5.10
CA ILE A 281 4.98 -12.23 6.30
C ILE A 281 3.60 -11.79 6.81
N TYR A 282 2.62 -11.59 5.94
CA TYR A 282 1.26 -11.31 6.34
C TYR A 282 0.64 -12.46 7.14
N GLU A 283 0.85 -13.70 6.70
CA GLU A 283 0.39 -14.91 7.41
C GLU A 283 1.04 -15.05 8.79
N VAL A 284 2.34 -14.73 8.91
CA VAL A 284 3.03 -14.67 10.23
C VAL A 284 2.35 -13.64 11.13
N PHE A 285 2.14 -12.42 10.64
CA PHE A 285 1.50 -11.37 11.44
C PHE A 285 0.05 -11.73 11.82
N ASP A 286 -0.69 -12.41 10.93
CA ASP A 286 -2.06 -12.85 11.22
C ASP A 286 -2.11 -13.88 12.37
N VAL A 287 -1.14 -14.79 12.42
CA VAL A 287 -0.98 -15.74 13.55
C VAL A 287 -0.69 -14.98 14.85
N ILE A 288 0.21 -13.99 14.82
CA ILE A 288 0.56 -13.20 16.01
C ILE A 288 -0.62 -12.35 16.48
N LYS A 289 -1.39 -11.75 15.57
CA LYS A 289 -2.64 -11.04 15.91
C LYS A 289 -3.62 -11.93 16.66
N LYS A 290 -3.81 -13.16 16.19
CA LYS A 290 -4.69 -14.13 16.86
C LYS A 290 -4.17 -14.52 18.24
N LYS A 291 -2.85 -14.69 18.37
CA LYS A 291 -2.20 -15.08 19.62
C LYS A 291 -2.25 -13.96 20.67
N THR A 292 -2.01 -12.71 20.27
CA THR A 292 -1.89 -11.57 21.20
C THR A 292 -3.20 -10.78 21.35
N GLY A 293 -4.17 -10.96 20.46
CA GLY A 293 -5.37 -10.14 20.37
C GLY A 293 -5.13 -8.74 19.78
N ILE A 294 -3.87 -8.37 19.52
CA ILE A 294 -3.48 -7.06 19.02
C ILE A 294 -3.76 -6.97 17.53
N GLN A 295 -4.73 -6.14 17.16
CA GLN A 295 -5.08 -5.90 15.76
C GLN A 295 -4.22 -4.76 15.20
N LEU A 296 -3.28 -5.08 14.33
CA LEU A 296 -2.45 -4.11 13.61
C LEU A 296 -2.20 -4.55 12.17
N ASN A 297 -2.00 -3.59 11.29
CA ASN A 297 -1.62 -3.82 9.90
C ASN A 297 -0.28 -3.13 9.61
N PHE A 298 0.39 -3.50 8.54
CA PHE A 298 1.65 -2.88 8.15
C PHE A 298 1.55 -1.35 7.99
N HIS A 299 0.39 -0.84 7.55
CA HIS A 299 0.18 0.61 7.45
C HIS A 299 0.02 1.29 8.81
N ASP A 300 -0.52 0.58 9.83
CA ASP A 300 -0.67 1.14 11.17
C ASP A 300 0.70 1.41 11.81
N LEU A 301 1.71 0.54 11.57
CA LEU A 301 3.09 0.77 12.02
C LEU A 301 3.67 2.07 11.43
N ARG A 302 3.45 2.29 10.15
CA ARG A 302 3.89 3.51 9.48
C ARG A 302 3.15 4.76 9.97
N HIS A 303 1.84 4.66 10.24
CA HIS A 303 1.07 5.76 10.83
C HIS A 303 1.52 6.07 12.26
N THR A 304 1.84 5.04 13.03
CA THR A 304 2.40 5.17 14.38
C THR A 304 3.75 5.91 14.33
N CYS A 305 4.67 5.49 13.49
CA CYS A 305 5.95 6.17 13.27
C CYS A 305 5.75 7.64 12.87
N ALA A 306 4.85 7.91 11.90
CA ALA A 306 4.54 9.28 11.47
C ALA A 306 4.03 10.15 12.63
N THR A 307 3.12 9.62 13.43
CA THR A 307 2.53 10.32 14.59
C THR A 307 3.57 10.56 15.67
N ALA A 308 4.40 9.56 15.97
CA ALA A 308 5.45 9.67 16.97
C ALA A 308 6.53 10.70 16.58
N LEU A 309 6.89 10.78 15.30
CA LEU A 309 7.78 11.83 14.78
C LEU A 309 7.19 13.23 15.00
N VAL A 310 5.91 13.43 14.65
CA VAL A 310 5.22 14.72 14.89
C VAL A 310 5.14 15.05 16.38
N GLN A 311 4.81 14.09 17.23
CA GLN A 311 4.75 14.26 18.69
C GLN A 311 6.12 14.53 19.32
N SER A 312 7.21 14.09 18.66
CA SER A 312 8.58 14.42 19.07
C SER A 312 9.01 15.82 18.63
N GLY A 313 8.13 16.58 17.96
CA GLY A 313 8.39 17.96 17.54
C GLY A 313 9.05 18.07 16.16
N VAL A 314 9.10 16.99 15.39
CA VAL A 314 9.60 17.03 14.00
C VAL A 314 8.60 17.76 13.13
N ASP A 315 9.05 18.75 12.35
CA ASP A 315 8.18 19.47 11.42
C ASP A 315 7.50 18.51 10.42
N ILE A 316 6.22 18.72 10.16
CA ILE A 316 5.42 17.84 9.32
C ILE A 316 5.96 17.73 7.88
N SER A 317 6.65 18.76 7.40
CA SER A 317 7.31 18.75 6.09
C SER A 317 8.50 17.80 6.07
N VAL A 318 9.24 17.73 7.17
CA VAL A 318 10.37 16.81 7.38
C VAL A 318 9.86 15.38 7.53
N VAL A 319 8.78 15.18 8.30
CA VAL A 319 8.11 13.86 8.41
C VAL A 319 7.69 13.34 7.05
N LYS A 320 7.17 14.19 6.16
CA LYS A 320 6.83 13.80 4.78
C LYS A 320 8.04 13.33 3.99
N ILE A 321 9.20 13.99 4.16
CA ILE A 321 10.46 13.60 3.51
C ILE A 321 10.95 12.25 4.06
N ILE A 322 11.03 12.10 5.37
CA ILE A 322 11.46 10.88 6.05
C ILE A 322 10.62 9.69 5.59
N LEU A 323 9.32 9.88 5.52
CA LEU A 323 8.40 8.83 5.10
C LEU A 323 8.28 8.66 3.58
N GLY A 324 8.80 9.59 2.76
CA GLY A 324 8.70 9.53 1.30
C GLY A 324 7.24 9.62 0.81
N HIS A 325 6.47 10.63 1.24
CA HIS A 325 5.12 10.88 0.77
C HIS A 325 5.12 11.55 -0.61
N GLU A 326 4.31 11.05 -1.52
CA GLU A 326 4.36 11.23 -2.97
C GLU A 326 3.99 12.63 -3.50
N HIS A 327 3.40 13.50 -2.68
CA HIS A 327 3.03 14.86 -3.09
C HIS A 327 4.14 15.87 -2.77
N ILE A 328 5.30 15.68 -3.39
CA ILE A 328 6.40 16.62 -3.30
C ILE A 328 6.56 17.32 -4.64
N THR A 329 5.73 18.31 -4.88
CA THR A 329 6.11 19.46 -5.72
C THR A 329 7.15 20.34 -5.01
N THR A 330 7.71 19.91 -3.92
CA THR A 330 8.52 20.70 -2.97
C THR A 330 9.86 20.07 -2.61
N THR A 331 10.34 19.07 -3.33
CA THR A 331 11.70 18.53 -3.08
C THR A 331 12.76 19.64 -3.23
N GLN A 332 12.52 20.64 -4.05
CA GLN A 332 13.41 21.81 -4.19
C GLN A 332 13.38 22.78 -2.98
N GLN A 333 12.33 22.75 -2.15
CA GLN A 333 12.25 23.63 -0.96
C GLN A 333 12.98 23.07 0.27
N TYR A 334 13.33 21.79 0.28
CA TYR A 334 13.92 21.12 1.45
C TYR A 334 15.39 20.73 1.27
N THR A 335 16.04 21.18 0.20
CA THR A 335 17.50 21.06 0.03
C THR A 335 18.31 21.77 1.12
N HIS A 336 17.64 22.57 1.96
CA HIS A 336 18.25 23.31 3.07
C HIS A 336 18.10 22.62 4.44
N ILE A 337 17.42 21.46 4.53
CA ILE A 337 17.37 20.71 5.78
C ILE A 337 18.77 20.12 5.99
N SER A 338 19.48 20.66 6.96
CA SER A 338 20.82 20.17 7.29
C SER A 338 20.74 18.72 7.81
N ASN A 339 21.75 17.92 7.50
CA ASN A 339 21.86 16.57 8.06
C ASN A 339 21.82 16.60 9.60
N GLN A 340 22.39 17.65 10.22
CA GLN A 340 22.36 17.88 11.65
C GLN A 340 20.93 18.01 12.21
N TYR A 341 20.04 18.74 11.51
CA TYR A 341 18.65 18.88 11.94
C TYR A 341 17.89 17.56 11.89
N LEU A 342 18.11 16.75 10.83
CA LEU A 342 17.54 15.41 10.72
C LEU A 342 18.07 14.51 11.83
N GLU A 343 19.37 14.55 12.10
CA GLU A 343 20.03 13.75 13.12
C GLU A 343 19.48 14.05 14.52
N ASP A 344 19.36 15.33 14.89
CA ASP A 344 18.84 15.74 16.19
C ASP A 344 17.39 15.32 16.41
N ASN A 345 16.55 15.49 15.40
CA ASN A 345 15.14 15.15 15.50
C ASN A 345 14.88 13.62 15.49
N LEU A 346 15.59 12.88 14.66
CA LEU A 346 15.48 11.43 14.60
C LEU A 346 16.06 10.77 15.86
N SER A 347 17.18 11.27 16.37
CA SER A 347 17.77 10.79 17.64
C SER A 347 16.81 10.98 18.80
N ARG A 348 16.12 12.14 18.91
CA ARG A 348 15.09 12.36 19.95
C ARG A 348 13.93 11.39 19.82
N TYR A 349 13.49 11.08 18.62
CA TYR A 349 12.42 10.14 18.37
C TYR A 349 12.83 8.73 18.80
N TRP A 350 13.98 8.24 18.34
CA TRP A 350 14.43 6.89 18.65
C TRP A 350 14.78 6.70 20.12
N ASN A 351 15.34 7.71 20.80
CA ASN A 351 15.63 7.65 22.23
C ASN A 351 14.37 7.53 23.12
N LYS A 352 13.20 7.92 22.61
CA LYS A 352 11.91 7.75 23.31
C LYS A 352 11.29 6.37 23.08
N SER A 353 11.73 5.62 22.08
CA SER A 353 11.18 4.30 21.77
C SER A 353 11.78 3.22 22.68
N SER A 354 10.93 2.52 23.42
CA SER A 354 11.34 1.37 24.27
C SER A 354 12.00 0.24 23.47
N LEU A 355 11.73 0.13 22.16
CA LEU A 355 12.24 -0.93 21.29
C LEU A 355 13.72 -0.76 20.90
N ILE A 356 14.31 0.43 21.10
CA ILE A 356 15.75 0.69 20.87
C ILE A 356 16.52 0.64 22.21
N GLY A 357 15.86 0.96 23.32
CA GLY A 357 16.46 1.15 24.64
C GLY A 357 16.62 -0.13 25.48
N GLY A 358 16.86 -1.27 24.89
CA GLY A 358 17.18 -2.49 25.62
C GLY A 358 18.59 -2.50 26.21
N GLY A 359 18.94 -1.49 27.03
CA GLY A 359 20.22 -1.52 27.70
C GLY A 359 20.69 -0.19 28.25
N ALA A 360 20.01 0.40 29.22
CA ALA A 360 20.54 1.24 30.31
C ALA A 360 19.44 2.08 30.96
N ASN A 361 18.69 1.51 31.87
CA ASN A 361 18.25 2.21 33.08
C ASN A 361 17.95 1.18 34.16
N GLY A 362 19.02 0.62 34.70
CA GLY A 362 19.04 0.14 36.06
C GLY A 362 19.28 1.35 36.95
N LYS A 363 18.21 1.87 37.50
CA LYS A 363 18.06 2.30 38.90
C LYS A 363 16.72 2.95 39.07
#